data_4c6c18050ebc91306d41896841843cfd
#
_entry.id   4c6c18050ebc91306d41896841843cfd
#
_cell.length_a   1.000
_cell.length_b   1.000
_cell.length_c   1.000
_cell.angle_alpha   90.00
_cell.angle_beta   90.00
_cell.angle_gamma   90.00
#
_symmetry.space_group_name_H-M   'P 1'
#
loop_
_entity.id
_entity.type
_entity.pdbx_description
1 polymer ?
#
loop_
_entity_poly.entity_id
_entity_poly.type
_entity_poly.pdbx_seq_one_letter_code
_entity_poly.pdbx_strand_id
1 'polypeptide(L)'
;MQKPAEFQIDETFHVPDVGLVVSGILTSGVIHEGDKLQVGPSDNGRFDSTQVLSLHRHKVPSRVVRACESATLAISSQNIPLRKGMVLISQQVRPPICYYFQAKIQVLFHETSICSGFQASVYIGNIRQTATILGIMGKSSLSVNETASVIFKFIQRPECVHPGSKILLRVGQTKAVGRVTQVFLFGDNLPLKVSPIHQ
;
A
#
# COMPACT_ATOMS: atom_id res chain seq x y z
N MET A 1 18.37 18.13 -4.13
CA MET A 1 17.18 18.12 -3.25
C MET A 1 17.06 16.75 -2.60
N GLN A 2 16.94 16.69 -1.29
CA GLN A 2 16.74 15.43 -0.57
C GLN A 2 15.33 14.93 -0.86
N LYS A 3 15.19 13.65 -1.21
CA LYS A 3 13.86 13.06 -1.42
C LYS A 3 13.10 13.03 -0.09
N PRO A 4 11.78 13.25 -0.09
CA PRO A 4 10.98 13.14 1.12
C PRO A 4 11.04 11.71 1.68
N ALA A 5 10.96 11.61 3.00
CA ALA A 5 10.98 10.32 3.68
C ALA A 5 9.67 9.58 3.48
N GLU A 6 9.78 8.27 3.20
CA GLU A 6 8.67 7.31 3.19
C GLU A 6 9.13 6.00 3.80
N PHE A 7 8.56 5.64 4.95
CA PHE A 7 8.85 4.43 5.70
C PHE A 7 7.62 3.53 5.69
N GLN A 8 7.77 2.33 5.16
CA GLN A 8 6.70 1.33 5.09
C GLN A 8 6.67 0.48 6.36
N ILE A 9 5.53 0.44 7.02
CA ILE A 9 5.34 -0.28 8.29
C ILE A 9 5.00 -1.74 7.99
N ASP A 10 5.87 -2.65 8.43
CA ASP A 10 5.69 -4.09 8.32
C ASP A 10 5.04 -4.70 9.56
N GLU A 11 5.41 -4.19 10.74
CA GLU A 11 4.90 -4.68 12.02
C GLU A 11 4.77 -3.53 13.02
N THR A 12 3.86 -3.72 13.98
CA THR A 12 3.61 -2.76 15.07
C THR A 12 3.66 -3.48 16.40
N PHE A 13 4.27 -2.84 17.40
CA PHE A 13 4.43 -3.39 18.75
C PHE A 13 4.04 -2.33 19.78
N HIS A 14 3.54 -2.79 20.91
CA HIS A 14 3.45 -1.98 22.12
C HIS A 14 4.49 -2.48 23.11
N VAL A 15 5.53 -1.67 23.36
CA VAL A 15 6.64 -2.03 24.24
C VAL A 15 6.45 -1.32 25.58
N PRO A 16 6.43 -2.04 26.71
CA PRO A 16 6.38 -1.41 28.03
C PRO A 16 7.47 -0.34 28.17
N ASP A 17 7.15 0.77 28.81
CA ASP A 17 8.04 1.93 29.06
C ASP A 17 8.52 2.71 27.81
N VAL A 18 8.34 2.18 26.60
CA VAL A 18 8.69 2.84 25.34
C VAL A 18 7.45 3.35 24.61
N GLY A 19 6.35 2.59 24.69
CA GLY A 19 5.10 2.90 24.00
C GLY A 19 5.00 2.21 22.64
N LEU A 20 4.58 2.96 21.63
CA LEU A 20 4.30 2.41 20.32
C LEU A 20 5.55 2.36 19.45
N VAL A 21 5.82 1.18 18.94
CA VAL A 21 7.00 0.88 18.13
C VAL A 21 6.56 0.28 16.80
N VAL A 22 7.14 0.73 15.72
CA VAL A 22 6.92 0.19 14.38
C VAL A 22 8.22 -0.31 13.79
N SER A 23 8.19 -1.44 13.11
CA SER A 23 9.30 -1.94 12.29
C SER A 23 8.94 -1.89 10.82
N GLY A 24 9.95 -1.71 9.98
CA GLY A 24 9.74 -1.64 8.55
C GLY A 24 10.98 -1.22 7.77
N ILE A 25 10.76 -0.70 6.58
CA ILE A 25 11.82 -0.27 5.67
C ILE A 25 11.61 1.18 5.21
N LEU A 26 12.66 1.97 5.20
CA LEU A 26 12.66 3.30 4.59
C LEU A 26 12.85 3.16 3.08
N THR A 27 11.84 3.49 2.29
CA THR A 27 11.88 3.36 0.83
C THR A 27 12.46 4.59 0.15
N SER A 28 12.34 5.75 0.77
CA SER A 28 12.93 7.00 0.26
C SER A 28 13.29 7.96 1.39
N GLY A 29 14.20 8.88 1.11
CA GLY A 29 14.60 9.95 2.02
C GLY A 29 15.51 9.50 3.16
N VAL A 30 15.45 10.27 4.24
CA VAL A 30 16.20 10.04 5.50
C VAL A 30 15.29 10.42 6.66
N ILE A 31 15.34 9.65 7.73
CA ILE A 31 14.65 9.94 8.99
C ILE A 31 15.68 10.05 10.11
N HIS A 32 15.54 11.08 10.92
CA HIS A 32 16.33 11.31 12.13
C HIS A 32 15.47 11.12 13.39
N GLU A 33 16.14 10.85 14.49
CA GLU A 33 15.54 10.97 15.81
C GLU A 33 15.03 12.39 16.02
N GLY A 34 13.79 12.54 16.52
CA GLY A 34 13.13 13.82 16.70
C GLY A 34 12.33 14.32 15.51
N ASP A 35 12.45 13.71 14.32
CA ASP A 35 11.71 14.14 13.14
C ASP A 35 10.20 14.05 13.34
N LYS A 36 9.49 15.06 12.84
CA LYS A 36 8.02 15.09 12.77
C LYS A 36 7.56 14.54 11.43
N LEU A 37 6.76 13.50 11.48
CA LEU A 37 6.23 12.79 10.33
C LEU A 37 4.71 12.72 10.41
N GLN A 38 4.11 12.14 9.37
CA GLN A 38 2.70 11.75 9.34
C GLN A 38 2.61 10.24 9.21
N VAL A 39 1.68 9.61 9.94
CA VAL A 39 1.41 8.18 9.89
C VAL A 39 0.00 7.91 9.38
N GLY A 40 -0.15 6.96 8.47
CA GLY A 40 -1.42 6.58 7.87
C GLY A 40 -1.25 5.66 6.67
N PRO A 41 -2.30 5.48 5.85
CA PRO A 41 -3.65 6.00 6.02
C PRO A 41 -4.46 5.22 7.07
N SER A 42 -5.28 5.95 7.84
CA SER A 42 -6.34 5.36 8.65
C SER A 42 -7.43 4.74 7.76
N ASP A 43 -8.40 4.08 8.36
CA ASP A 43 -9.53 3.50 7.61
C ASP A 43 -10.35 4.56 6.85
N ASN A 44 -10.25 5.82 7.27
CA ASN A 44 -10.89 6.96 6.61
C ASN A 44 -9.92 7.73 5.66
N GLY A 45 -8.75 7.18 5.38
CA GLY A 45 -7.75 7.82 4.51
C GLY A 45 -7.01 8.99 5.15
N ARG A 46 -7.10 9.20 6.47
CA ARG A 46 -6.44 10.31 7.17
C ARG A 46 -5.03 9.93 7.60
N PHE A 47 -4.21 10.95 7.75
CA PHE A 47 -2.88 10.89 8.35
C PHE A 47 -2.84 11.69 9.64
N ASP A 48 -2.22 11.13 10.67
CA ASP A 48 -1.98 11.82 11.94
C ASP A 48 -0.51 12.21 12.06
N SER A 49 -0.28 13.35 12.72
CA SER A 49 1.08 13.81 13.02
C SER A 49 1.68 12.94 14.11
N THR A 50 2.94 12.57 13.94
CA THR A 50 3.71 11.79 14.89
C THR A 50 5.15 12.30 14.95
N GLN A 51 5.87 11.95 16.01
CA GLN A 51 7.29 12.25 16.18
C GLN A 51 8.07 10.97 16.40
N VAL A 52 9.25 10.86 15.79
CA VAL A 52 10.20 9.77 16.04
C VAL A 52 10.89 10.02 17.38
N LEU A 53 10.63 9.17 18.35
CA LEU A 53 11.19 9.30 19.72
C LEU A 53 12.57 8.67 19.82
N SER A 54 12.74 7.52 19.19
CA SER A 54 14.03 6.83 19.08
C SER A 54 14.01 5.91 17.85
N LEU A 55 15.18 5.51 17.39
CA LEU A 55 15.29 4.58 16.27
C LEU A 55 16.44 3.58 16.46
N HIS A 56 16.22 2.36 15.97
CA HIS A 56 17.19 1.28 16.02
C HIS A 56 17.38 0.68 14.63
N ARG A 57 18.62 0.37 14.27
CA ARG A 57 19.00 -0.41 13.08
C ARG A 57 19.67 -1.71 13.55
N HIS A 58 19.17 -2.85 13.08
CA HIS A 58 19.70 -4.16 13.50
C HIS A 58 19.78 -4.31 15.03
N LYS A 59 18.76 -3.82 15.76
CA LYS A 59 18.68 -3.80 17.23
C LYS A 59 19.72 -2.90 17.93
N VAL A 60 20.47 -2.09 17.18
CA VAL A 60 21.43 -1.12 17.72
C VAL A 60 20.83 0.29 17.66
N PRO A 61 20.88 1.06 18.76
CA PRO A 61 20.45 2.45 18.77
C PRO A 61 21.16 3.24 17.66
N SER A 62 20.42 4.05 16.95
CA SER A 62 20.92 4.90 15.88
C SER A 62 20.20 6.25 15.91
N ARG A 63 20.81 7.28 15.35
CA ARG A 63 20.18 8.60 15.24
C ARG A 63 19.61 8.89 13.85
N VAL A 64 19.88 8.00 12.88
CA VAL A 64 19.49 8.21 11.49
C VAL A 64 19.25 6.87 10.79
N VAL A 65 18.25 6.86 9.92
CA VAL A 65 18.00 5.78 8.96
C VAL A 65 17.88 6.37 7.56
N ARG A 66 18.44 5.67 6.56
CA ARG A 66 18.48 6.10 5.16
C ARG A 66 17.66 5.16 4.27
N ALA A 67 17.33 5.64 3.08
CA ALA A 67 16.62 4.84 2.09
C ALA A 67 17.28 3.46 1.87
N CYS A 68 16.43 2.44 1.73
CA CYS A 68 16.75 1.01 1.62
C CYS A 68 17.26 0.36 2.92
N GLU A 69 17.21 1.05 4.05
CA GLU A 69 17.52 0.46 5.35
C GLU A 69 16.26 0.03 6.10
N SER A 70 16.33 -1.13 6.76
CA SER A 70 15.32 -1.57 7.73
C SER A 70 15.61 -0.95 9.09
N ALA A 71 14.56 -0.54 9.78
CA ALA A 71 14.66 0.05 11.09
C ALA A 71 13.45 -0.25 11.96
N THR A 72 13.63 -0.01 13.27
CA THR A 72 12.57 0.00 14.26
C THR A 72 12.50 1.40 14.85
N LEU A 73 11.32 2.01 14.83
CA LEU A 73 11.09 3.37 15.27
C LEU A 73 10.10 3.37 16.43
N ALA A 74 10.46 3.99 17.54
CA ALA A 74 9.50 4.36 18.58
C ALA A 74 8.89 5.71 18.17
N ILE A 75 7.57 5.79 18.18
CA ILE A 75 6.84 6.98 17.73
C ILE A 75 5.82 7.46 18.76
N SER A 76 5.61 8.75 18.80
CA SER A 76 4.53 9.36 19.59
C SER A 76 3.22 9.09 18.88
N SER A 77 2.59 7.99 19.17
CA SER A 77 1.24 7.75 18.63
C SER A 77 0.19 8.37 19.49
N GLN A 78 -0.88 8.77 18.85
CA GLN A 78 -1.93 9.40 19.59
C GLN A 78 -3.34 8.91 19.29
N ASN A 79 -3.75 8.71 18.05
CA ASN A 79 -5.18 8.52 17.78
C ASN A 79 -5.51 7.53 16.66
N ILE A 80 -4.50 7.00 15.96
CA ILE A 80 -4.74 6.00 14.90
C ILE A 80 -4.27 4.64 15.37
N PRO A 81 -5.11 3.60 15.29
CA PRO A 81 -4.67 2.23 15.47
C PRO A 81 -3.69 1.88 14.34
N LEU A 82 -2.41 1.77 14.67
CA LEU A 82 -1.37 1.42 13.70
C LEU A 82 -1.53 -0.01 13.21
N ARG A 83 -1.22 -0.21 11.94
CA ARG A 83 -1.28 -1.52 11.31
C ARG A 83 -0.20 -1.68 10.24
N LYS A 84 0.10 -2.91 9.91
CA LYS A 84 0.85 -3.27 8.71
C LYS A 84 0.20 -2.66 7.45
N GLY A 85 1.02 -2.17 6.54
CA GLY A 85 0.58 -1.52 5.31
C GLY A 85 0.47 0.00 5.41
N MET A 86 0.46 0.56 6.61
CA MET A 86 0.59 2.01 6.80
C MET A 86 2.00 2.49 6.47
N VAL A 87 2.11 3.80 6.28
CA VAL A 87 3.39 4.48 6.01
C VAL A 87 3.61 5.64 6.97
N LEU A 88 4.88 5.90 7.29
CA LEU A 88 5.33 7.17 7.87
C LEU A 88 5.92 8.01 6.74
N ILE A 89 5.47 9.24 6.59
CA ILE A 89 5.88 10.15 5.52
C ILE A 89 6.23 11.52 6.05
N SER A 90 7.07 12.24 5.31
CA SER A 90 7.35 13.65 5.57
C SER A 90 6.07 14.49 5.54
N GLN A 91 5.92 15.45 6.44
CA GLN A 91 4.70 16.27 6.59
C GLN A 91 4.30 17.05 5.33
N GLN A 92 5.25 17.32 4.45
CA GLN A 92 5.04 18.11 3.22
C GLN A 92 4.53 17.27 2.05
N VAL A 93 4.44 15.95 2.20
CA VAL A 93 4.06 15.03 1.13
C VAL A 93 2.57 14.74 1.18
N ARG A 94 1.92 14.79 0.03
CA ARG A 94 0.59 14.25 -0.15
C ARG A 94 0.72 12.84 -0.74
N PRO A 95 0.49 11.79 0.05
CA PRO A 95 0.63 10.42 -0.42
C PRO A 95 -0.50 10.06 -1.39
N PRO A 96 -0.25 9.18 -2.37
CA PRO A 96 -1.28 8.69 -3.28
C PRO A 96 -2.16 7.64 -2.59
N ILE A 97 -3.17 8.12 -1.86
CA ILE A 97 -4.15 7.27 -1.17
C ILE A 97 -5.26 6.94 -2.15
N CYS A 98 -5.64 5.68 -2.23
CA CYS A 98 -6.69 5.24 -3.12
C CYS A 98 -7.49 4.06 -2.59
N TYR A 99 -8.76 3.99 -2.99
CA TYR A 99 -9.56 2.75 -3.01
C TYR A 99 -9.43 2.04 -4.35
N TYR A 100 -9.26 2.82 -5.43
CA TYR A 100 -9.32 2.33 -6.79
C TYR A 100 -7.97 2.51 -7.47
N PHE A 101 -7.53 1.49 -8.17
CA PHE A 101 -6.30 1.54 -8.94
C PHE A 101 -6.39 0.63 -10.15
N GLN A 102 -5.59 0.92 -11.16
CA GLN A 102 -5.44 0.09 -12.34
C GLN A 102 -4.07 -0.60 -12.31
N ALA A 103 -4.05 -1.86 -12.66
CA ALA A 103 -2.81 -2.60 -12.81
C ALA A 103 -2.84 -3.45 -14.08
N LYS A 104 -1.69 -3.56 -14.73
CA LYS A 104 -1.49 -4.54 -15.80
C LYS A 104 -1.03 -5.84 -15.16
N ILE A 105 -1.85 -6.88 -15.27
CA ILE A 105 -1.59 -8.19 -14.64
C ILE A 105 -1.51 -9.30 -15.69
N GLN A 106 -0.74 -10.32 -15.37
CA GLN A 106 -0.69 -11.60 -16.09
C GLN A 106 -1.16 -12.69 -15.14
N VAL A 107 -2.11 -13.52 -15.59
CA VAL A 107 -2.59 -14.67 -14.84
C VAL A 107 -1.62 -15.82 -15.03
N LEU A 108 -1.01 -16.29 -13.94
CA LEU A 108 -0.08 -17.42 -13.95
C LEU A 108 -0.78 -18.74 -13.75
N PHE A 109 -1.83 -18.74 -12.92
CA PHE A 109 -2.65 -19.92 -12.65
C PHE A 109 -4.06 -19.52 -12.23
N HIS A 110 -5.06 -20.17 -12.82
CA HIS A 110 -6.46 -20.10 -12.42
C HIS A 110 -7.20 -21.30 -13.06
N GLU A 111 -8.18 -21.87 -12.38
CA GLU A 111 -8.89 -23.07 -12.87
C GLU A 111 -9.81 -22.77 -14.06
N THR A 112 -10.39 -21.56 -14.11
CA THR A 112 -11.30 -21.14 -15.16
C THR A 112 -10.85 -19.82 -15.79
N SER A 113 -11.68 -18.78 -15.69
CA SER A 113 -11.34 -17.42 -16.12
C SER A 113 -11.73 -16.41 -15.05
N ILE A 114 -10.91 -15.36 -14.91
CA ILE A 114 -11.16 -14.26 -13.99
C ILE A 114 -12.07 -13.25 -14.68
N CYS A 115 -13.18 -12.90 -14.03
CA CYS A 115 -14.17 -11.95 -14.55
C CYS A 115 -14.32 -10.75 -13.59
N SER A 116 -15.09 -9.75 -14.02
CA SER A 116 -15.54 -8.67 -13.14
C SER A 116 -16.31 -9.26 -11.95
N GLY A 117 -16.11 -8.66 -10.76
CA GLY A 117 -16.64 -9.16 -9.49
C GLY A 117 -15.74 -10.15 -8.76
N PHE A 118 -14.69 -10.70 -9.42
CA PHE A 118 -13.75 -11.59 -8.76
C PHE A 118 -12.98 -10.88 -7.65
N GLN A 119 -12.86 -11.56 -6.51
CA GLN A 119 -12.17 -11.05 -5.32
C GLN A 119 -10.92 -11.85 -5.03
N ALA A 120 -9.82 -11.17 -4.78
CA ALA A 120 -8.56 -11.80 -4.42
C ALA A 120 -7.80 -10.98 -3.37
N SER A 121 -6.96 -11.64 -2.60
CA SER A 121 -5.96 -10.95 -1.78
C SER A 121 -4.91 -10.34 -2.68
N VAL A 122 -4.75 -9.03 -2.55
CA VAL A 122 -3.77 -8.23 -3.27
C VAL A 122 -2.60 -7.92 -2.34
N TYR A 123 -1.40 -8.09 -2.85
CA TYR A 123 -0.14 -7.78 -2.18
C TYR A 123 0.60 -6.72 -3.00
N ILE A 124 0.82 -5.54 -2.41
CA ILE A 124 1.58 -4.43 -3.00
C ILE A 124 2.54 -3.91 -1.93
N GLY A 125 3.84 -4.18 -2.07
CA GLY A 125 4.80 -3.88 -1.00
C GLY A 125 4.40 -4.59 0.29
N ASN A 126 4.18 -3.82 1.36
CA ASN A 126 3.73 -4.29 2.67
C ASN A 126 2.19 -4.33 2.82
N ILE A 127 1.44 -3.85 1.83
CA ILE A 127 -0.02 -3.89 1.80
C ILE A 127 -0.47 -5.33 1.54
N ARG A 128 -1.44 -5.79 2.34
CA ARG A 128 -2.18 -7.02 2.11
C ARG A 128 -3.64 -6.77 2.39
N GLN A 129 -4.45 -6.74 1.34
CA GLN A 129 -5.88 -6.52 1.46
C GLN A 129 -6.64 -7.21 0.33
N THR A 130 -7.90 -7.59 0.58
CA THR A 130 -8.78 -8.09 -0.48
C THR A 130 -9.23 -6.94 -1.38
N ALA A 131 -9.15 -7.17 -2.69
CA ALA A 131 -9.68 -6.26 -3.70
C ALA A 131 -10.62 -6.96 -4.65
N THR A 132 -11.60 -6.24 -5.15
CA THR A 132 -12.54 -6.70 -6.18
C THR A 132 -12.08 -6.19 -7.54
N ILE A 133 -12.12 -7.02 -8.54
CA ILE A 133 -11.96 -6.64 -9.95
C ILE A 133 -13.26 -5.98 -10.40
N LEU A 134 -13.19 -4.70 -10.76
CA LEU A 134 -14.34 -3.95 -11.28
C LEU A 134 -14.51 -4.10 -12.79
N GLY A 135 -13.41 -4.27 -13.50
CA GLY A 135 -13.43 -4.42 -14.94
C GLY A 135 -12.07 -4.80 -15.51
N ILE A 136 -12.11 -5.44 -16.67
CA ILE A 136 -10.94 -5.84 -17.46
C ILE A 136 -11.02 -5.06 -18.76
N MET A 137 -9.95 -4.33 -19.09
CA MET A 137 -9.93 -3.48 -20.28
C MET A 137 -9.91 -4.31 -21.56
N GLY A 138 -10.91 -4.09 -22.42
CA GLY A 138 -11.01 -4.74 -23.75
C GLY A 138 -11.40 -6.22 -23.73
N LYS A 139 -11.77 -6.77 -22.56
CA LYS A 139 -12.15 -8.18 -22.42
C LYS A 139 -13.23 -8.35 -21.35
N SER A 140 -14.05 -9.38 -21.48
CA SER A 140 -15.02 -9.80 -20.45
C SER A 140 -14.39 -10.69 -19.38
N SER A 141 -13.33 -11.41 -19.72
CA SER A 141 -12.63 -12.33 -18.83
C SER A 141 -11.14 -12.41 -19.16
N LEU A 142 -10.36 -12.95 -18.23
CA LEU A 142 -8.92 -13.12 -18.33
C LEU A 142 -8.55 -14.56 -17.96
N SER A 143 -7.95 -15.28 -18.90
CA SER A 143 -7.54 -16.68 -18.76
C SER A 143 -6.06 -16.80 -18.39
N VAL A 144 -5.63 -18.03 -18.09
CA VAL A 144 -4.22 -18.34 -17.78
C VAL A 144 -3.31 -17.92 -18.93
N ASN A 145 -2.14 -17.38 -18.60
CA ASN A 145 -1.14 -16.82 -19.51
C ASN A 145 -1.56 -15.53 -20.24
N GLU A 146 -2.78 -15.07 -20.06
CA GLU A 146 -3.20 -13.79 -20.62
C GLU A 146 -2.76 -12.60 -19.76
N THR A 147 -2.59 -11.47 -20.42
CA THR A 147 -2.26 -10.18 -19.80
C THR A 147 -3.33 -9.17 -20.15
N ALA A 148 -3.80 -8.41 -19.16
CA ALA A 148 -4.72 -7.29 -19.37
C ALA A 148 -4.50 -6.19 -18.33
N SER A 149 -5.01 -4.99 -18.64
CA SER A 149 -5.19 -3.92 -17.67
C SER A 149 -6.50 -4.12 -16.93
N VAL A 150 -6.45 -4.11 -15.62
CA VAL A 150 -7.57 -4.45 -14.73
C VAL A 150 -7.76 -3.33 -13.72
N ILE A 151 -9.01 -2.95 -13.48
CA ILE A 151 -9.38 -1.97 -12.45
C ILE A 151 -9.76 -2.72 -11.19
N PHE A 152 -9.13 -2.35 -10.09
CA PHE A 152 -9.32 -2.93 -8.76
C PHE A 152 -9.95 -1.92 -7.80
N LYS A 153 -10.71 -2.45 -6.84
CA LYS A 153 -11.22 -1.72 -5.68
C LYS A 153 -10.83 -2.46 -4.41
N PHE A 154 -10.12 -1.82 -3.50
CA PHE A 154 -9.96 -2.32 -2.14
C PHE A 154 -11.30 -2.39 -1.41
N ILE A 155 -11.54 -3.46 -0.66
CA ILE A 155 -12.83 -3.69 -0.02
C ILE A 155 -12.94 -2.98 1.33
N GLN A 156 -11.88 -3.04 2.13
CA GLN A 156 -11.95 -2.60 3.52
C GLN A 156 -11.62 -1.12 3.70
N ARG A 157 -10.50 -0.67 3.13
CA ARG A 157 -9.94 0.66 3.42
C ARG A 157 -9.05 1.16 2.28
N PRO A 158 -8.83 2.48 2.23
CA PRO A 158 -7.89 3.04 1.26
C PRO A 158 -6.46 2.74 1.69
N GLU A 159 -5.57 2.59 0.71
CA GLU A 159 -4.15 2.32 0.92
C GLU A 159 -3.28 3.31 0.15
N CYS A 160 -2.03 3.48 0.61
CA CYS A 160 -1.03 4.30 -0.07
C CYS A 160 -0.35 3.47 -1.17
N VAL A 161 -0.75 3.67 -2.42
CA VAL A 161 -0.27 2.88 -3.57
C VAL A 161 0.40 3.79 -4.59
N HIS A 162 1.62 3.44 -5.00
CA HIS A 162 2.35 4.17 -6.02
C HIS A 162 2.23 3.50 -7.39
N PRO A 163 2.05 4.27 -8.49
CA PRO A 163 2.23 3.77 -9.84
C PRO A 163 3.61 3.12 -10.00
N GLY A 164 3.69 2.02 -10.75
CA GLY A 164 4.91 1.24 -10.91
C GLY A 164 5.13 0.16 -9.86
N SER A 165 4.39 0.16 -8.75
CA SER A 165 4.49 -0.87 -7.71
C SER A 165 4.16 -2.26 -8.26
N LYS A 166 4.91 -3.26 -7.82
CA LYS A 166 4.60 -4.65 -8.14
C LYS A 166 3.34 -5.09 -7.40
N ILE A 167 2.50 -5.86 -8.08
CA ILE A 167 1.28 -6.44 -7.54
C ILE A 167 1.30 -7.96 -7.70
N LEU A 168 0.87 -8.64 -6.65
CA LEU A 168 0.59 -10.07 -6.65
C LEU A 168 -0.86 -10.26 -6.20
N LEU A 169 -1.63 -11.02 -6.98
CA LEU A 169 -2.96 -11.50 -6.60
C LEU A 169 -2.88 -12.96 -6.18
N ARG A 170 -3.61 -13.28 -5.12
CA ARG A 170 -3.67 -14.66 -4.62
C ARG A 170 -5.03 -14.96 -4.00
N VAL A 171 -5.63 -16.09 -4.42
CA VAL A 171 -6.77 -16.71 -3.76
C VAL A 171 -6.76 -18.21 -4.04
N GLY A 172 -6.68 -19.04 -2.99
CA GLY A 172 -6.48 -20.46 -3.17
C GLY A 172 -5.23 -20.76 -4.01
N GLN A 173 -5.41 -21.46 -5.12
CA GLN A 173 -4.35 -21.73 -6.10
C GLN A 173 -4.17 -20.63 -7.13
N THR A 174 -5.15 -19.72 -7.29
CA THR A 174 -5.08 -18.60 -8.24
C THR A 174 -3.89 -17.69 -7.94
N LYS A 175 -3.09 -17.41 -8.96
CA LYS A 175 -1.94 -16.51 -8.91
C LYS A 175 -1.92 -15.61 -10.13
N ALA A 176 -1.80 -14.30 -9.93
CA ALA A 176 -1.51 -13.37 -10.99
C ALA A 176 -0.49 -12.33 -10.49
N VAL A 177 0.35 -11.86 -11.39
CA VAL A 177 1.40 -10.88 -11.09
C VAL A 177 1.32 -9.72 -12.06
N GLY A 178 1.82 -8.56 -11.64
CA GLY A 178 1.83 -7.41 -12.52
C GLY A 178 2.41 -6.14 -11.88
N ARG A 179 1.98 -5.01 -12.43
CA ARG A 179 2.35 -3.68 -11.94
C ARG A 179 1.16 -2.75 -11.94
N VAL A 180 1.09 -1.93 -10.91
CA VAL A 180 0.15 -0.80 -10.85
C VAL A 180 0.52 0.20 -11.93
N THR A 181 -0.44 0.56 -12.77
CA THR A 181 -0.25 1.53 -13.86
C THR A 181 -0.82 2.89 -13.54
N GLN A 182 -1.93 2.93 -12.80
CA GLN A 182 -2.61 4.16 -12.44
C GLN A 182 -3.28 4.02 -11.06
N VAL A 183 -3.34 5.13 -10.34
CA VAL A 183 -4.00 5.24 -9.04
C VAL A 183 -5.04 6.36 -9.14
N PHE A 184 -6.26 6.10 -8.66
CA PHE A 184 -7.33 7.09 -8.60
C PHE A 184 -7.36 7.63 -7.17
N LEU A 185 -6.96 8.87 -6.98
CA LEU A 185 -6.79 9.46 -5.66
C LEU A 185 -8.10 9.48 -4.88
N PHE A 186 -8.00 9.35 -3.58
CA PHE A 186 -9.13 9.38 -2.66
C PHE A 186 -9.83 10.74 -2.77
N GLY A 187 -11.11 10.73 -3.15
CA GLY A 187 -11.90 11.93 -3.44
C GLY A 187 -12.04 12.28 -4.93
N ASP A 188 -11.28 11.65 -5.82
CA ASP A 188 -11.47 11.81 -7.25
C ASP A 188 -12.66 10.96 -7.74
N ASN A 189 -13.40 11.51 -8.70
CA ASN A 189 -14.44 10.75 -9.37
C ASN A 189 -13.78 9.65 -10.22
N LEU A 190 -14.18 8.40 -10.00
CA LEU A 190 -13.84 7.31 -10.90
C LEU A 190 -14.28 7.66 -12.32
N PRO A 191 -13.47 7.39 -13.34
CA PRO A 191 -13.93 7.41 -14.71
C PRO A 191 -14.87 6.22 -14.95
N LEU A 192 -16.07 6.26 -14.34
CA LEU A 192 -17.13 5.30 -14.58
C LEU A 192 -17.80 5.57 -15.91
N LYS A 193 -17.10 5.24 -16.99
CA LYS A 193 -17.73 4.79 -18.24
C LYS A 193 -17.08 3.45 -18.62
N VAL A 194 -17.24 2.46 -17.77
CA VAL A 194 -17.28 1.07 -18.25
C VAL A 194 -18.74 0.88 -18.66
N SER A 195 -19.09 1.27 -19.86
CA SER A 195 -20.36 0.89 -20.45
C SER A 195 -20.42 -0.62 -20.47
N PRO A 196 -21.47 -1.26 -19.93
CA PRO A 196 -21.68 -2.67 -20.20
C PRO A 196 -21.88 -2.77 -21.71
N ILE A 197 -21.04 -3.55 -22.36
CA ILE A 197 -21.30 -3.98 -23.73
C ILE A 197 -22.54 -4.84 -23.64
N HIS A 198 -23.68 -4.26 -24.00
CA HIS A 198 -24.89 -5.02 -24.28
C HIS A 198 -24.64 -5.86 -25.52
N GLN A 199 -24.82 -7.17 -25.36
CA GLN A 199 -24.96 -8.28 -26.32
C GLN A 199 -23.67 -8.78 -26.95
#